data_642ccc68c0eb9959bb437389addcd2d8
#
_entry.id   642ccc68c0eb9959bb437389addcd2d8
#
_cell.length_a   1.000
_cell.length_b   1.000
_cell.length_c   1.000
_cell.angle_alpha   90.00
_cell.angle_beta   90.00
_cell.angle_gamma   90.00
#
_symmetry.space_group_name_H-M   'P 1'
#
loop_
_entity.id
_entity.type
_entity.pdbx_description
1 polymer ?
#
loop_
_entity_poly.entity_id
_entity_poly.type
_entity_poly.pdbx_seq_one_letter_code
_entity_poly.pdbx_strand_id
1 'polypeptide(L)'
;MTAHPATLHVCLNCRAAGDDDDHRAGARLHAALTEHLDGRSDIRLSGVDCLSVCKRPVTVAFVATGKWTYVAADAADPDEVVAAAECYAASEDGRVPWRERPQLLKSGLVARIPPQLEPSR
;
A
#
# COMPACT_ATOMS: atom_id res chain seq x y z
N MET A 1 -3.76 -6.38 -24.86
CA MET A 1 -2.79 -5.75 -23.97
C MET A 1 -3.18 -5.98 -22.51
N THR A 2 -2.23 -6.30 -21.71
CA THR A 2 -2.48 -6.63 -20.33
C THR A 2 -1.92 -5.54 -19.41
N ALA A 3 -2.78 -4.99 -18.57
CA ALA A 3 -2.30 -4.05 -17.55
C ALA A 3 -1.64 -4.86 -16.43
N HIS A 4 -0.51 -4.37 -15.96
CA HIS A 4 0.14 -5.00 -14.82
C HIS A 4 -0.64 -4.67 -13.55
N PRO A 5 -0.95 -5.66 -12.71
CA PRO A 5 -1.64 -5.37 -11.47
C PRO A 5 -0.77 -4.54 -10.54
N ALA A 6 -1.42 -3.73 -9.74
CA ALA A 6 -0.74 -3.05 -8.66
C ALA A 6 -0.53 -4.05 -7.52
N THR A 7 0.60 -3.94 -6.85
CA THR A 7 0.86 -4.75 -5.66
C THR A 7 0.77 -3.85 -4.43
N LEU A 8 0.00 -4.30 -3.46
CA LEU A 8 -0.15 -3.63 -2.18
C LEU A 8 0.60 -4.46 -1.14
N HIS A 9 1.73 -3.94 -0.66
CA HIS A 9 2.48 -4.57 0.41
C HIS A 9 1.99 -4.05 1.75
N VAL A 10 1.80 -4.95 2.70
CA VAL A 10 1.37 -4.60 4.06
C VAL A 10 2.41 -5.10 5.05
N CYS A 11 2.86 -4.23 5.94
CA CYS A 11 3.82 -4.60 6.98
C CYS A 11 3.11 -5.45 8.04
N LEU A 12 3.39 -6.74 8.06
CA LEU A 12 2.73 -7.67 8.97
C LEU A 12 3.15 -7.47 10.43
N ASN A 13 4.34 -6.93 10.66
CA ASN A 13 4.87 -6.77 12.00
C ASN A 13 4.56 -5.42 12.63
N CYS A 14 3.84 -4.53 11.93
CA CYS A 14 3.43 -3.27 12.52
C CYS A 14 2.51 -3.50 13.70
N ARG A 15 2.77 -2.79 14.81
CA ARG A 15 2.02 -2.91 16.05
C ARG A 15 1.44 -1.56 16.44
N ALA A 16 0.16 -1.57 16.77
CA ALA A 16 -0.44 -0.41 17.41
C ALA A 16 -0.24 -0.49 18.92
N ALA A 17 -0.47 0.62 19.60
CA ALA A 17 -0.36 0.64 21.06
C ALA A 17 -1.29 -0.43 21.67
N GLY A 18 -0.77 -1.22 22.58
CA GLY A 18 -1.55 -2.25 23.24
C GLY A 18 -1.61 -3.59 22.52
N ASP A 19 -1.02 -3.70 21.34
CA ASP A 19 -1.00 -4.98 20.62
C ASP A 19 -0.08 -5.98 21.30
N ASP A 20 -0.46 -7.26 21.24
CA ASP A 20 0.43 -8.34 21.61
C ASP A 20 1.05 -8.96 20.35
N ASP A 21 1.94 -9.94 20.55
CA ASP A 21 2.68 -10.52 19.43
C ASP A 21 1.80 -11.33 18.48
N ASP A 22 0.67 -11.83 18.98
CA ASP A 22 -0.22 -12.68 18.18
C ASP A 22 -1.26 -11.88 17.41
N HIS A 23 -1.47 -10.59 17.76
CA HIS A 23 -2.56 -9.80 17.21
C HIS A 23 -2.07 -8.40 16.83
N ARG A 24 -1.11 -8.36 15.91
CA ARG A 24 -0.54 -7.08 15.47
C ARG A 24 -1.46 -6.38 14.48
N ALA A 25 -1.47 -5.06 14.55
CA ALA A 25 -2.32 -4.25 13.67
C ALA A 25 -2.06 -4.55 12.19
N GLY A 26 -0.79 -4.75 11.81
CA GLY A 26 -0.46 -5.07 10.42
C GLY A 26 -1.07 -6.38 9.96
N ALA A 27 -1.02 -7.41 10.81
CA ALA A 27 -1.62 -8.69 10.48
C ALA A 27 -3.15 -8.58 10.39
N ARG A 28 -3.76 -7.79 11.28
CA ARG A 28 -5.20 -7.57 11.24
C ARG A 28 -5.63 -6.85 9.97
N LEU A 29 -4.85 -5.82 9.58
CA LEU A 29 -5.13 -5.11 8.34
C LEU A 29 -4.99 -6.03 7.12
N HIS A 30 -3.95 -6.83 7.11
CA HIS A 30 -3.74 -7.78 6.01
C HIS A 30 -4.92 -8.75 5.90
N ALA A 31 -5.40 -9.26 7.02
CA ALA A 31 -6.54 -10.19 7.02
C ALA A 31 -7.80 -9.52 6.49
N ALA A 32 -8.07 -8.28 6.91
CA ALA A 32 -9.23 -7.55 6.40
C ALA A 32 -9.12 -7.28 4.92
N LEU A 33 -7.91 -6.92 4.45
CA LEU A 33 -7.70 -6.65 3.04
C LEU A 33 -7.81 -7.91 2.20
N THR A 34 -7.44 -9.05 2.75
CA THR A 34 -7.62 -10.32 2.05
C THR A 34 -9.08 -10.53 1.68
N GLU A 35 -9.99 -10.20 2.59
CA GLU A 35 -11.42 -10.32 2.30
C GLU A 35 -11.90 -9.26 1.32
N HIS A 36 -11.44 -8.02 1.48
CA HIS A 36 -11.85 -6.93 0.59
C HIS A 36 -11.40 -7.12 -0.85
N LEU A 37 -10.25 -7.76 -1.04
CA LEU A 37 -9.64 -7.91 -2.35
C LEU A 37 -9.86 -9.29 -2.96
N ASP A 38 -10.63 -10.14 -2.29
CA ASP A 38 -10.90 -11.48 -2.76
C ASP A 38 -11.55 -11.43 -4.15
N GLY A 39 -11.02 -12.22 -5.07
CA GLY A 39 -11.54 -12.28 -6.43
C GLY A 39 -11.07 -11.15 -7.35
N ARG A 40 -10.29 -10.20 -6.85
CA ARG A 40 -9.80 -9.11 -7.70
C ARG A 40 -8.46 -9.48 -8.31
N SER A 41 -8.29 -9.10 -9.58
CA SER A 41 -7.04 -9.36 -10.29
C SER A 41 -6.24 -8.09 -10.54
N ASP A 42 -6.81 -6.92 -10.29
CA ASP A 42 -6.14 -5.64 -10.54
C ASP A 42 -5.27 -5.18 -9.38
N ILE A 43 -5.47 -5.74 -8.19
CA ILE A 43 -4.68 -5.40 -7.00
C ILE A 43 -4.23 -6.70 -6.36
N ARG A 44 -2.92 -6.84 -6.22
CA ARG A 44 -2.32 -8.02 -5.61
C ARG A 44 -1.90 -7.67 -4.19
N LEU A 45 -2.30 -8.49 -3.23
CA LEU A 45 -1.97 -8.27 -1.83
C LEU A 45 -0.74 -9.08 -1.43
N SER A 46 0.19 -8.45 -0.74
CA SER A 46 1.42 -9.09 -0.28
C SER A 46 1.70 -8.70 1.17
N GLY A 47 1.97 -9.67 2.02
CA GLY A 47 2.43 -9.41 3.38
C GLY A 47 3.95 -9.41 3.42
N VAL A 48 4.54 -8.40 4.03
CA VAL A 48 5.98 -8.31 4.18
C VAL A 48 6.34 -8.14 5.65
N ASP A 49 7.58 -8.45 6.00
CA ASP A 49 8.00 -8.42 7.39
C ASP A 49 8.04 -7.00 7.95
N CYS A 50 8.62 -6.07 7.23
CA CYS A 50 8.81 -4.73 7.75
C CYS A 50 9.08 -3.74 6.62
N LEU A 51 8.46 -2.56 6.72
CA LEU A 51 8.72 -1.45 5.80
C LEU A 51 9.40 -0.28 6.52
N SER A 52 9.89 -0.53 7.74
CA SER A 52 10.75 0.36 8.50
C SER A 52 10.11 1.67 9.01
N VAL A 53 8.79 1.74 9.05
CA VAL A 53 8.09 2.91 9.61
C VAL A 53 7.26 2.47 10.80
N CYS A 54 7.92 1.79 11.75
CA CYS A 54 7.23 1.13 12.86
C CYS A 54 6.56 2.10 13.82
N LYS A 55 6.95 3.37 13.83
CA LYS A 55 6.36 4.35 14.72
C LYS A 55 5.00 4.84 14.25
N ARG A 56 4.62 4.53 13.04
CA ARG A 56 3.34 4.97 12.46
C ARG A 56 2.61 3.76 11.85
N PRO A 57 2.15 2.84 12.70
CA PRO A 57 1.47 1.65 12.18
C PRO A 57 0.12 2.03 11.57
N VAL A 58 -0.33 1.38 10.50
CA VAL A 58 0.39 0.32 9.79
C VAL A 58 0.99 0.92 8.53
N THR A 59 2.13 0.36 8.07
CA THR A 59 2.78 0.84 6.86
C THR A 59 2.39 -0.04 5.68
N VAL A 60 2.06 0.60 4.57
CA VAL A 60 1.72 -0.08 3.32
C VAL A 60 2.51 0.55 2.19
N ALA A 61 2.68 -0.22 1.10
CA ALA A 61 3.34 0.29 -0.09
C ALA A 61 2.57 -0.14 -1.32
N PHE A 62 2.48 0.78 -2.29
CA PHE A 62 1.77 0.55 -3.55
C PHE A 62 2.82 0.54 -4.66
N VAL A 63 2.92 -0.59 -5.36
CA VAL A 63 3.97 -0.81 -6.36
C VAL A 63 3.36 -1.37 -7.62
N ALA A 64 3.81 -0.88 -8.76
CA ALA A 64 3.46 -1.47 -10.06
C ALA A 64 4.57 -1.18 -11.05
N THR A 65 4.73 -2.08 -12.01
CA THR A 65 5.77 -1.94 -13.03
C THR A 65 5.58 -0.63 -13.79
N GLY A 66 6.64 0.15 -13.87
CA GLY A 66 6.63 1.41 -14.62
C GLY A 66 5.94 2.57 -13.92
N LYS A 67 5.51 2.38 -12.68
CA LYS A 67 4.81 3.42 -11.93
C LYS A 67 5.63 3.85 -10.72
N TRP A 68 5.34 5.05 -10.23
CA TRP A 68 5.90 5.51 -8.96
C TRP A 68 5.45 4.59 -7.84
N THR A 69 6.33 4.37 -6.87
CA THR A 69 6.01 3.62 -5.66
C THR A 69 5.61 4.60 -4.56
N TYR A 70 4.54 4.28 -3.85
CA TYR A 70 4.09 5.09 -2.71
C TYR A 70 4.27 4.28 -1.44
N VAL A 71 4.84 4.90 -0.42
CA VAL A 71 4.91 4.31 0.92
C VAL A 71 4.08 5.19 1.84
N ALA A 72 3.11 4.58 2.50
CA ALA A 72 2.19 5.30 3.38
C ALA A 72 2.15 4.65 4.75
N ALA A 73 1.96 5.47 5.77
CA ALA A 73 1.87 5.03 7.15
C ALA A 73 0.50 5.37 7.71
N ASP A 74 0.25 4.97 8.94
CA ASP A 74 -1.01 5.20 9.63
C ASP A 74 -2.20 4.57 8.91
N ALA A 75 -1.98 3.47 8.20
CA ALA A 75 -3.02 2.77 7.48
C ALA A 75 -3.77 1.86 8.46
N ALA A 76 -4.96 2.28 8.85
CA ALA A 76 -5.75 1.53 9.82
C ALA A 76 -7.10 1.09 9.25
N ASP A 77 -7.63 1.84 8.31
CA ASP A 77 -8.97 1.57 7.75
C ASP A 77 -8.83 0.81 6.44
N PRO A 78 -9.26 -0.46 6.38
CA PRO A 78 -9.13 -1.23 5.13
C PRO A 78 -9.88 -0.59 3.96
N ASP A 79 -11.01 0.05 4.19
CA ASP A 79 -11.74 0.72 3.11
C ASP A 79 -10.92 1.83 2.50
N GLU A 80 -10.22 2.60 3.32
CA GLU A 80 -9.37 3.67 2.82
C GLU A 80 -8.17 3.12 2.07
N VAL A 81 -7.60 2.03 2.55
CA VAL A 81 -6.47 1.39 1.88
C VAL A 81 -6.88 0.89 0.50
N VAL A 82 -8.06 0.27 0.40
CA VAL A 82 -8.58 -0.21 -0.88
C VAL A 82 -8.82 0.97 -1.82
N ALA A 83 -9.41 2.05 -1.33
CA ALA A 83 -9.65 3.24 -2.14
C ALA A 83 -8.33 3.81 -2.67
N ALA A 84 -7.31 3.85 -1.83
CA ALA A 84 -5.99 4.33 -2.24
C ALA A 84 -5.38 3.41 -3.30
N ALA A 85 -5.51 2.10 -3.12
CA ALA A 85 -4.99 1.14 -4.09
C ALA A 85 -5.71 1.26 -5.44
N GLU A 86 -7.01 1.52 -5.41
CA GLU A 86 -7.79 1.70 -6.64
C GLU A 86 -7.37 2.96 -7.38
N CYS A 87 -7.18 4.07 -6.66
CA CYS A 87 -6.69 5.30 -7.28
C CYS A 87 -5.32 5.10 -7.89
N TYR A 88 -4.45 4.39 -7.18
CA TYR A 88 -3.11 4.12 -7.66
C TYR A 88 -3.15 3.22 -8.90
N ALA A 89 -3.94 2.17 -8.86
CA ALA A 89 -4.02 1.23 -9.99
C ALA A 89 -4.58 1.91 -11.24
N ALA A 90 -5.49 2.86 -11.07
CA ALA A 90 -6.09 3.58 -12.19
C ALA A 90 -5.16 4.64 -12.79
N SER A 91 -4.11 5.06 -12.08
CA SER A 91 -3.19 6.05 -12.59
C SER A 91 -2.30 5.44 -13.67
N GLU A 92 -1.90 6.25 -14.65
CA GLU A 92 -1.05 5.77 -15.73
C GLU A 92 0.39 5.55 -15.28
N ASP A 93 0.90 6.47 -14.47
CA ASP A 93 2.31 6.46 -14.08
C ASP A 93 2.50 6.35 -12.58
N GLY A 94 1.45 6.12 -11.84
CA GLY A 94 1.49 6.02 -10.40
C GLY A 94 1.38 7.35 -9.67
N ARG A 95 1.35 8.48 -10.39
CA ARG A 95 1.22 9.77 -9.73
C ARG A 95 -0.25 10.15 -9.64
N VAL A 96 -0.83 9.93 -8.48
CA VAL A 96 -2.23 10.26 -8.24
C VAL A 96 -2.34 11.76 -7.99
N PRO A 97 -3.18 12.49 -8.76
CA PRO A 97 -3.33 13.93 -8.55
C PRO A 97 -3.76 14.22 -7.11
N TRP A 98 -3.21 15.29 -6.53
CA TRP A 98 -3.44 15.62 -5.13
C TRP A 98 -4.93 15.67 -4.78
N ARG A 99 -5.75 16.24 -5.66
CA ARG A 99 -7.18 16.38 -5.38
C ARG A 99 -7.92 15.05 -5.34
N GLU A 100 -7.35 14.02 -6.00
CA GLU A 100 -7.98 12.71 -6.06
C GLU A 100 -7.48 11.76 -4.99
N ARG A 101 -6.48 12.16 -4.22
CA ARG A 101 -5.88 11.27 -3.23
C ARG A 101 -6.79 11.08 -2.02
N PRO A 102 -7.01 9.84 -1.57
CA PRO A 102 -7.55 9.62 -0.24
C PRO A 102 -6.62 10.19 0.82
N GLN A 103 -7.12 10.38 2.02
CA GLN A 103 -6.34 10.96 3.11
C GLN A 103 -5.07 10.15 3.37
N LEU A 104 -5.12 8.83 3.20
CA LEU A 104 -3.95 7.98 3.38
C LEU A 104 -2.78 8.41 2.49
N LEU A 105 -3.06 8.86 1.28
CA LEU A 105 -2.03 9.30 0.34
C LEU A 105 -1.73 10.79 0.46
N LYS A 106 -2.29 11.44 1.46
CA LYS A 106 -1.99 12.83 1.80
C LYS A 106 -1.20 12.86 3.09
N SER A 107 -1.88 12.89 4.23
CA SER A 107 -1.20 12.97 5.52
C SER A 107 -0.46 11.69 5.88
N GLY A 108 -0.90 10.55 5.35
CA GLY A 108 -0.22 9.29 5.60
C GLY A 108 0.98 9.01 4.72
N LEU A 109 1.19 9.81 3.69
CA LEU A 109 2.27 9.54 2.74
C LEU A 109 3.63 9.78 3.37
N VAL A 110 4.49 8.77 3.33
CA VAL A 110 5.85 8.84 3.86
C VAL A 110 6.83 9.18 2.75
N ALA A 111 6.70 8.53 1.61
CA ALA A 111 7.64 8.71 0.52
C ALA A 111 7.03 8.26 -0.80
N ARG A 112 7.52 8.84 -1.88
CA ARG A 112 7.27 8.37 -3.23
C ARG A 112 8.62 8.07 -3.86
N ILE A 113 8.68 6.98 -4.60
CA ILE A 113 9.92 6.56 -5.24
C ILE A 113 9.64 6.48 -6.74
N PRO A 114 10.48 7.12 -7.58
CA PRO A 114 10.26 7.06 -9.02
C PRO A 114 10.39 5.65 -9.56
N PRO A 115 9.81 5.39 -10.73
CA PRO A 115 9.93 4.07 -11.33
C PRO A 115 11.38 3.73 -11.58
N GLN A 116 11.66 2.43 -11.54
CA GLN A 116 13.00 1.97 -11.85
C GLN A 116 13.34 2.33 -13.29
N LEU A 117 14.48 2.98 -13.48
CA LEU A 117 14.92 3.35 -14.81
C LEU A 117 15.50 2.13 -15.51
N GLU A 118 15.34 2.12 -16.84
CA GLU A 118 15.99 1.10 -17.64
C GLU A 118 17.49 1.17 -17.48
N PRO A 119 18.18 0.03 -17.46
CA PRO A 119 19.64 0.08 -17.44
C PRO A 119 20.15 0.90 -18.60
N SER A 120 21.21 1.64 -18.32
CA SER A 120 21.84 2.44 -19.35
C SER A 120 22.42 1.55 -20.42
N ARG A 121 22.35 2.00 -21.67
CA ARG A 121 22.95 1.28 -22.79
C ARG A 121 24.30 1.85 -23.09
#